data_26453c21fbddfe73e3eb4bb5813441b0
#
_entry.id   26453c21fbddfe73e3eb4bb5813441b0
#
_cell.length_a   1.000
_cell.length_b   1.000
_cell.length_c   1.000
_cell.angle_alpha   90.00
_cell.angle_beta   90.00
_cell.angle_gamma   90.00
#
_symmetry.space_group_name_H-M   'P 1'
#
loop_
_entity.id
_entity.type
_entity.pdbx_description
1 polymer ?
#
loop_
_entity_poly.entity_id
_entity_poly.type
_entity_poly.pdbx_seq_one_letter_code
_entity_poly.pdbx_strand_id
1 'polypeptide(L)'
;MKSINFFKDNFIYLLFTIYFFLGIFLVKDYGITVDEEFHRYSGLYWLNYIAEIAHLDNLKLEVTQKLNEISGHTLPNPKDFPFYGVTFDLPLAFLEIIFKIEDSRNIFLLRHYFNFFVFFISSIYFFLLLKDRFKDNKILFVGIILFLTSPRIFGDSFYNNK
;
A
#
# COMPACT_ATOMS: atom_id res chain seq x y z
N MET A 1 -18.07 22.00 31.13
CA MET A 1 -18.11 20.64 30.57
C MET A 1 -17.66 20.52 29.09
N LYS A 2 -17.59 21.60 28.30
CA LYS A 2 -17.11 21.56 26.91
C LYS A 2 -15.58 21.41 26.74
N SER A 3 -14.78 21.79 27.72
CA SER A 3 -13.29 21.77 27.59
C SER A 3 -12.66 20.37 27.68
N ILE A 4 -13.32 19.44 28.38
CA ILE A 4 -12.80 18.07 28.55
C ILE A 4 -12.95 17.22 27.29
N ASN A 5 -13.97 17.50 26.47
CA ASN A 5 -14.16 16.81 25.20
C ASN A 5 -13.17 17.29 24.12
N PHE A 6 -12.80 18.58 24.15
CA PHE A 6 -11.85 19.17 23.21
C PHE A 6 -10.44 18.53 23.32
N PHE A 7 -9.95 18.29 24.55
CA PHE A 7 -8.66 17.63 24.77
C PHE A 7 -8.66 16.15 24.36
N LYS A 8 -9.80 15.44 24.53
CA LYS A 8 -9.90 14.02 24.20
C LYS A 8 -9.95 13.76 22.70
N ASP A 9 -10.67 14.58 21.97
CA ASP A 9 -10.75 14.46 20.51
C ASP A 9 -9.40 14.85 19.86
N ASN A 10 -8.74 15.87 20.35
CA ASN A 10 -7.44 16.30 19.84
C ASN A 10 -6.33 15.26 20.08
N PHE A 11 -6.41 14.46 21.14
CA PHE A 11 -5.41 13.44 21.42
C PHE A 11 -5.41 12.29 20.39
N ILE A 12 -6.58 11.93 19.86
CA ILE A 12 -6.70 10.93 18.81
C ILE A 12 -6.11 11.46 17.49
N TYR A 13 -6.40 12.71 17.15
CA TYR A 13 -5.79 13.34 15.98
C TYR A 13 -4.27 13.44 16.09
N LEU A 14 -3.76 13.75 17.28
CA LEU A 14 -2.33 13.76 17.56
C LEU A 14 -1.71 12.37 17.39
N LEU A 15 -2.38 11.30 17.85
CA LEU A 15 -1.96 9.92 17.66
C LEU A 15 -1.82 9.57 16.18
N PHE A 16 -2.84 9.89 15.36
CA PHE A 16 -2.79 9.65 13.92
C PHE A 16 -1.68 10.47 13.24
N THR A 17 -1.50 11.72 13.65
CA THR A 17 -0.44 12.57 13.12
C THR A 17 0.94 11.98 13.42
N ILE A 18 1.19 11.59 14.67
CA ILE A 18 2.46 10.95 15.06
C ILE A 18 2.65 9.64 14.29
N TYR A 19 1.62 8.79 14.20
CA TYR A 19 1.69 7.53 13.49
C TYR A 19 1.99 7.73 12.00
N PHE A 20 1.38 8.72 11.36
CA PHE A 20 1.62 9.05 9.96
C PHE A 20 3.08 9.42 9.70
N PHE A 21 3.64 10.35 10.49
CA PHE A 21 5.03 10.75 10.31
C PHE A 21 6.02 9.64 10.66
N LEU A 22 5.76 8.88 11.71
CA LEU A 22 6.56 7.70 12.04
C LEU A 22 6.54 6.68 10.90
N GLY A 23 5.37 6.41 10.33
CA GLY A 23 5.24 5.48 9.23
C GLY A 23 6.00 5.93 7.98
N ILE A 24 5.87 7.19 7.56
CA ILE A 24 6.66 7.75 6.44
C ILE A 24 8.17 7.57 6.68
N PHE A 25 8.62 7.73 7.91
CA PHE A 25 10.03 7.55 8.26
C PHE A 25 10.47 6.09 8.18
N LEU A 26 9.65 5.19 8.72
CA LEU A 26 9.96 3.76 8.82
C LEU A 26 9.88 3.02 7.49
N VAL A 27 9.03 3.46 6.54
CA VAL A 27 8.90 2.84 5.21
C VAL A 27 10.26 2.58 4.54
N LYS A 28 11.23 3.48 4.75
CA LYS A 28 12.56 3.41 4.12
C LYS A 28 13.45 2.29 4.67
N ASP A 29 13.15 1.83 5.88
CA ASP A 29 13.94 0.83 6.60
C ASP A 29 13.47 -0.60 6.34
N TYR A 30 12.31 -0.76 5.71
CA TYR A 30 11.78 -2.06 5.33
C TYR A 30 12.42 -2.56 4.02
N GLY A 31 12.85 -3.81 4.03
CA GLY A 31 13.42 -4.49 2.87
C GLY A 31 12.35 -5.05 1.94
N ILE A 32 12.79 -5.50 0.77
CA ILE A 32 11.93 -6.12 -0.24
C ILE A 32 11.62 -7.55 0.18
N THR A 33 10.36 -7.94 0.12
CA THR A 33 9.94 -9.32 0.38
C THR A 33 10.00 -10.18 -0.88
N VAL A 34 10.08 -11.51 -0.70
CA VAL A 34 10.19 -12.47 -1.80
C VAL A 34 9.04 -12.35 -2.81
N ASP A 35 7.85 -11.99 -2.34
CA ASP A 35 6.65 -11.92 -3.17
C ASP A 35 6.52 -10.61 -3.96
N GLU A 36 7.23 -9.55 -3.58
CA GLU A 36 7.05 -8.22 -4.18
C GLU A 36 7.49 -8.15 -5.65
N GLU A 37 8.51 -8.92 -6.03
CA GLU A 37 8.91 -9.03 -7.43
C GLU A 37 7.80 -9.64 -8.28
N PHE A 38 7.14 -10.70 -7.77
CA PHE A 38 6.00 -11.31 -8.45
C PHE A 38 4.82 -10.33 -8.56
N HIS A 39 4.53 -9.56 -7.52
CA HIS A 39 3.48 -8.54 -7.55
C HIS A 39 3.78 -7.44 -8.58
N ARG A 40 5.03 -6.98 -8.65
CA ARG A 40 5.45 -6.02 -9.67
C ARG A 40 5.27 -6.60 -11.08
N TYR A 41 5.75 -7.82 -11.29
CA TYR A 41 5.61 -8.52 -12.56
C TYR A 41 4.14 -8.71 -12.94
N SER A 42 3.29 -9.13 -12.02
CA SER A 42 1.86 -9.30 -12.22
C SER A 42 1.18 -7.99 -12.62
N GLY A 43 1.48 -6.89 -11.94
CA GLY A 43 0.94 -5.56 -12.27
C GLY A 43 1.29 -5.11 -13.69
N LEU A 44 2.58 -5.23 -14.08
CA LEU A 44 3.04 -4.91 -15.42
C LEU A 44 2.45 -5.84 -16.48
N TYR A 45 2.33 -7.13 -16.19
CA TYR A 45 1.73 -8.10 -17.09
C TYR A 45 0.28 -7.74 -17.44
N TRP A 46 -0.54 -7.46 -16.43
CA TRP A 46 -1.93 -7.07 -16.64
C TRP A 46 -2.08 -5.68 -17.27
N LEU A 47 -1.17 -4.75 -16.96
CA LEU A 47 -1.13 -3.45 -17.62
C LEU A 47 -0.83 -3.60 -19.12
N ASN A 48 0.12 -4.47 -19.48
CA ASN A 48 0.41 -4.78 -20.88
C ASN A 48 -0.80 -5.36 -21.60
N TYR A 49 -1.51 -6.28 -20.96
CA TYR A 49 -2.73 -6.88 -21.50
C TYR A 49 -3.83 -5.84 -21.75
N ILE A 50 -4.04 -4.91 -20.79
CA ILE A 50 -5.00 -3.82 -20.93
C ILE A 50 -4.57 -2.87 -22.06
N ALA A 51 -3.29 -2.50 -22.15
CA ALA A 51 -2.76 -1.64 -23.20
C ALA A 51 -2.98 -2.26 -24.59
N GLU A 52 -2.84 -3.58 -24.71
CA GLU A 52 -3.12 -4.31 -25.96
C GLU A 52 -4.59 -4.23 -26.36
N ILE A 53 -5.52 -4.51 -25.45
CA ILE A 53 -6.97 -4.46 -25.72
C ILE A 53 -7.42 -3.04 -26.03
N ALA A 54 -6.86 -2.04 -25.34
CA ALA A 54 -7.19 -0.63 -25.54
C ALA A 54 -6.49 0.02 -26.75
N HIS A 55 -5.66 -0.74 -27.50
CA HIS A 55 -4.85 -0.27 -28.62
C HIS A 55 -3.96 0.93 -28.27
N LEU A 56 -3.36 0.91 -27.05
CA LEU A 56 -2.44 1.93 -26.56
C LEU A 56 -1.00 1.51 -26.86
N ASP A 57 -0.58 1.61 -28.14
CA ASP A 57 0.70 1.07 -28.61
C ASP A 57 1.92 1.65 -27.89
N ASN A 58 1.93 2.95 -27.58
CA ASN A 58 3.02 3.59 -26.85
C ASN A 58 3.16 3.01 -25.43
N LEU A 59 2.05 2.88 -24.71
CA LEU A 59 2.04 2.29 -23.36
C LEU A 59 2.48 0.84 -23.39
N LYS A 60 1.97 0.06 -24.37
CA LYS A 60 2.35 -1.34 -24.56
C LYS A 60 3.85 -1.48 -24.79
N LEU A 61 4.46 -0.60 -25.61
CA LEU A 61 5.89 -0.64 -25.85
C LEU A 61 6.71 -0.42 -24.59
N GLU A 62 6.39 0.64 -23.81
CA GLU A 62 7.07 0.96 -22.56
C GLU A 62 6.93 -0.18 -21.52
N VAL A 63 5.72 -0.72 -21.35
CA VAL A 63 5.46 -1.83 -20.42
C VAL A 63 6.20 -3.10 -20.86
N THR A 64 6.25 -3.38 -22.17
CA THR A 64 6.97 -4.56 -22.70
C THR A 64 8.49 -4.45 -22.43
N GLN A 65 9.07 -3.25 -22.52
CA GLN A 65 10.47 -3.02 -22.16
C GLN A 65 10.73 -3.35 -20.69
N LYS A 66 9.87 -2.87 -19.78
CA LYS A 66 9.96 -3.16 -18.34
C LYS A 66 9.79 -4.66 -18.03
N LEU A 67 8.86 -5.33 -18.73
CA LEU A 67 8.69 -6.78 -18.57
C LEU A 67 9.93 -7.55 -19.01
N ASN A 68 10.59 -7.15 -20.08
CA ASN A 68 11.83 -7.78 -20.54
C ASN A 68 12.99 -7.60 -19.55
N GLU A 69 13.06 -6.46 -18.85
CA GLU A 69 14.04 -6.25 -17.77
C GLU A 69 13.87 -7.24 -16.61
N ILE A 70 12.61 -7.61 -16.29
CA ILE A 70 12.28 -8.52 -15.19
C ILE A 70 12.33 -9.99 -15.64
N SER A 71 12.12 -10.27 -16.92
CA SER A 71 11.98 -11.63 -17.49
C SER A 71 13.21 -12.54 -17.34
N GLY A 72 14.35 -12.01 -16.88
CA GLY A 72 15.53 -12.80 -16.49
C GLY A 72 15.35 -13.64 -15.22
N HIS A 73 14.28 -13.40 -14.46
CA HIS A 73 13.92 -14.15 -13.27
C HIS A 73 12.90 -15.24 -13.60
N THR A 74 13.02 -16.41 -12.99
CA THR A 74 12.08 -17.55 -13.13
C THR A 74 10.78 -17.28 -12.35
N LEU A 75 10.09 -16.18 -12.66
CA LEU A 75 8.83 -15.86 -12.02
C LEU A 75 7.68 -16.66 -12.66
N PRO A 76 6.72 -17.13 -11.85
CA PRO A 76 5.58 -17.84 -12.36
C PRO A 76 4.67 -16.94 -13.21
N ASN A 77 3.98 -17.52 -14.20
CA ASN A 77 3.09 -16.73 -15.05
C ASN A 77 1.86 -16.24 -14.25
N PRO A 78 1.55 -14.92 -14.26
CA PRO A 78 0.39 -14.38 -13.55
C PRO A 78 -0.96 -15.01 -13.94
N LYS A 79 -1.10 -15.55 -15.16
CA LYS A 79 -2.30 -16.29 -15.60
C LYS A 79 -2.56 -17.56 -14.76
N ASP A 80 -1.51 -18.18 -14.25
CA ASP A 80 -1.61 -19.42 -13.48
C ASP A 80 -2.06 -19.14 -12.03
N PHE A 81 -2.11 -17.86 -11.64
CA PHE A 81 -2.48 -17.40 -10.32
C PHE A 81 -3.69 -16.45 -10.33
N PRO A 82 -4.87 -16.88 -10.81
CA PRO A 82 -6.05 -16.03 -10.94
C PRO A 82 -6.60 -15.53 -9.59
N PHE A 83 -6.12 -16.10 -8.48
CA PHE A 83 -6.53 -15.71 -7.12
C PHE A 83 -5.86 -14.42 -6.62
N TYR A 84 -4.75 -14.01 -7.23
CA TYR A 84 -4.08 -12.76 -6.90
C TYR A 84 -4.77 -11.61 -7.65
N GLY A 85 -5.49 -10.78 -6.89
CA GLY A 85 -6.16 -9.61 -7.44
C GLY A 85 -5.16 -8.57 -7.90
N VAL A 86 -5.37 -8.01 -9.07
CA VAL A 86 -4.51 -6.97 -9.68
C VAL A 86 -4.87 -5.54 -9.24
N THR A 87 -5.89 -5.39 -8.39
CA THR A 87 -6.43 -4.07 -8.00
C THR A 87 -5.38 -3.18 -7.34
N PHE A 88 -4.42 -3.77 -6.65
CA PHE A 88 -3.33 -3.06 -5.99
C PHE A 88 -2.11 -2.91 -6.92
N ASP A 89 -1.74 -3.97 -7.62
CA ASP A 89 -0.52 -4.05 -8.42
C ASP A 89 -0.61 -3.22 -9.71
N LEU A 90 -1.78 -3.19 -10.35
CA LEU A 90 -2.00 -2.50 -11.61
C LEU A 90 -1.85 -0.98 -11.52
N PRO A 91 -2.46 -0.26 -10.53
CA PRO A 91 -2.22 1.16 -10.36
C PRO A 91 -0.75 1.49 -10.09
N LEU A 92 -0.05 0.64 -9.34
CA LEU A 92 1.36 0.83 -9.03
C LEU A 92 2.25 0.64 -10.26
N ALA A 93 1.96 -0.36 -11.10
CA ALA A 93 2.62 -0.53 -12.39
C ALA A 93 2.38 0.68 -13.31
N PHE A 94 1.17 1.21 -13.34
CA PHE A 94 0.83 2.40 -14.10
C PHE A 94 1.58 3.64 -13.62
N LEU A 95 1.69 3.85 -12.29
CA LEU A 95 2.48 4.94 -11.71
C LEU A 95 3.97 4.78 -12.01
N GLU A 96 4.52 3.55 -11.97
CA GLU A 96 5.90 3.26 -12.33
C GLU A 96 6.23 3.74 -13.75
N ILE A 97 5.33 3.50 -14.70
CA ILE A 97 5.47 3.95 -16.11
C ILE A 97 5.34 5.47 -16.23
N ILE A 98 4.28 6.06 -15.64
CA ILE A 98 4.04 7.52 -15.75
C ILE A 98 5.21 8.32 -15.16
N PHE A 99 5.71 7.92 -14.00
CA PHE A 99 6.81 8.62 -13.34
C PHE A 99 8.19 8.22 -13.89
N LYS A 100 8.25 7.31 -14.87
CA LYS A 100 9.49 6.80 -15.48
C LYS A 100 10.52 6.38 -14.44
N ILE A 101 10.07 5.61 -13.45
CA ILE A 101 10.95 5.16 -12.37
C ILE A 101 11.82 4.01 -12.90
N GLU A 102 13.13 4.21 -12.93
CA GLU A 102 14.09 3.21 -13.42
C GLU A 102 14.82 2.50 -12.28
N ASP A 103 15.08 3.23 -11.20
CA ASP A 103 15.79 2.69 -10.05
C ASP A 103 14.94 1.70 -9.26
N SER A 104 15.45 0.47 -9.11
CA SER A 104 14.76 -0.63 -8.41
C SER A 104 14.36 -0.24 -6.99
N ARG A 105 15.21 0.45 -6.25
CA ARG A 105 14.88 0.90 -4.89
C ARG A 105 13.67 1.82 -4.86
N ASN A 106 13.59 2.77 -5.79
CA ASN A 106 12.50 3.74 -5.86
C ASN A 106 11.19 3.08 -6.28
N ILE A 107 11.24 2.03 -7.12
CA ILE A 107 10.07 1.24 -7.51
C ILE A 107 9.45 0.55 -6.28
N PHE A 108 10.27 -0.11 -5.46
CA PHE A 108 9.76 -0.77 -4.26
C PHE A 108 9.37 0.23 -3.16
N LEU A 109 10.09 1.34 -3.00
CA LEU A 109 9.68 2.42 -2.11
C LEU A 109 8.30 3.00 -2.48
N LEU A 110 8.01 3.20 -3.77
CA LEU A 110 6.68 3.63 -4.22
C LEU A 110 5.61 2.65 -3.74
N ARG A 111 5.86 1.32 -3.85
CA ARG A 111 4.94 0.27 -3.42
C ARG A 111 4.73 0.29 -1.92
N HIS A 112 5.80 0.41 -1.14
CA HIS A 112 5.75 0.49 0.32
C HIS A 112 4.99 1.74 0.80
N TYR A 113 5.27 2.91 0.23
CA TYR A 113 4.52 4.13 0.56
C TYR A 113 3.05 3.99 0.23
N PHE A 114 2.72 3.45 -0.94
CA PHE A 114 1.32 3.26 -1.33
C PHE A 114 0.60 2.30 -0.38
N ASN A 115 1.24 1.18 -0.02
CA ASN A 115 0.72 0.24 0.96
C ASN A 115 0.46 0.90 2.32
N PHE A 116 1.44 1.64 2.82
CA PHE A 116 1.29 2.39 4.06
C PHE A 116 0.14 3.42 3.99
N PHE A 117 0.01 4.16 2.89
CA PHE A 117 -1.10 5.11 2.72
C PHE A 117 -2.47 4.44 2.73
N VAL A 118 -2.63 3.32 2.03
CA VAL A 118 -3.88 2.55 2.03
C VAL A 118 -4.19 2.06 3.44
N PHE A 119 -3.20 1.53 4.14
CA PHE A 119 -3.36 1.11 5.53
C PHE A 119 -3.72 2.29 6.44
N PHE A 120 -3.04 3.43 6.30
CA PHE A 120 -3.32 4.62 7.10
C PHE A 120 -4.76 5.10 6.91
N ILE A 121 -5.24 5.18 5.67
CA ILE A 121 -6.64 5.53 5.37
C ILE A 121 -7.59 4.48 5.98
N SER A 122 -7.28 3.19 5.86
CA SER A 122 -8.06 2.11 6.45
C SER A 122 -8.14 2.22 7.98
N SER A 123 -7.05 2.63 8.63
CA SER A 123 -7.01 2.84 10.07
C SER A 123 -7.93 4.00 10.53
N ILE A 124 -8.04 5.05 9.72
CA ILE A 124 -9.00 6.14 9.96
C ILE A 124 -10.43 5.61 9.85
N TYR A 125 -10.74 4.83 8.82
CA TYR A 125 -12.07 4.21 8.69
C TYR A 125 -12.36 3.25 9.84
N PHE A 126 -11.39 2.47 10.27
CA PHE A 126 -11.54 1.61 11.45
C PHE A 126 -11.87 2.42 12.71
N PHE A 127 -11.20 3.56 12.91
CA PHE A 127 -11.52 4.47 14.00
C PHE A 127 -12.95 5.01 13.90
N LEU A 128 -13.42 5.39 12.71
CA LEU A 128 -14.81 5.85 12.51
C LEU A 128 -15.83 4.75 12.85
N LEU A 129 -15.55 3.50 12.47
CA LEU A 129 -16.39 2.35 12.84
C LEU A 129 -16.40 2.12 14.36
N LEU A 130 -15.26 2.24 15.02
CA LEU A 130 -15.21 2.17 16.48
C LEU A 130 -16.06 3.27 17.13
N LYS A 131 -15.95 4.51 16.61
CA LYS A 131 -16.70 5.67 17.12
C LYS A 131 -18.21 5.52 16.96
N ASP A 132 -18.63 4.88 15.89
CA ASP A 132 -20.06 4.56 15.69
C ASP A 132 -20.56 3.50 16.67
N ARG A 133 -19.74 2.52 16.99
CA ARG A 133 -20.09 1.40 17.86
C ARG A 133 -19.98 1.70 19.34
N PHE A 134 -18.96 2.46 19.74
CA PHE A 134 -18.61 2.73 21.14
C PHE A 134 -18.64 4.23 21.44
N LYS A 135 -19.31 4.62 22.52
CA LYS A 135 -19.38 6.04 22.95
C LYS A 135 -18.31 6.41 24.00
N ASP A 136 -17.64 5.42 24.58
CA ASP A 136 -16.57 5.64 25.55
C ASP A 136 -15.23 5.89 24.84
N ASN A 137 -14.69 7.10 25.00
CA ASN A 137 -13.41 7.51 24.40
C ASN A 137 -12.23 6.66 24.87
N LYS A 138 -12.29 6.02 26.02
CA LYS A 138 -11.23 5.10 26.49
C LYS A 138 -11.20 3.84 25.64
N ILE A 139 -12.38 3.30 25.33
CA ILE A 139 -12.51 2.12 24.46
C ILE A 139 -12.03 2.46 23.05
N LEU A 140 -12.39 3.63 22.52
CA LEU A 140 -11.92 4.10 21.22
C LEU A 140 -10.40 4.20 21.18
N PHE A 141 -9.81 4.81 22.19
CA PHE A 141 -8.36 4.99 22.29
C PHE A 141 -7.62 3.66 22.39
N VAL A 142 -8.06 2.76 23.27
CA VAL A 142 -7.46 1.43 23.42
C VAL A 142 -7.63 0.62 22.12
N GLY A 143 -8.81 0.66 21.50
CA GLY A 143 -9.09 -0.07 20.27
C GLY A 143 -8.18 0.36 19.11
N ILE A 144 -8.00 1.68 18.92
CA ILE A 144 -7.14 2.16 17.84
C ILE A 144 -5.65 1.91 18.13
N ILE A 145 -5.21 2.03 19.38
CA ILE A 145 -3.82 1.70 19.74
C ILE A 145 -3.55 0.22 19.49
N LEU A 146 -4.41 -0.68 19.95
CA LEU A 146 -4.23 -2.12 19.72
C LEU A 146 -4.19 -2.46 18.22
N PHE A 147 -5.00 -1.79 17.41
CA PHE A 147 -4.98 -1.96 15.97
C PHE A 147 -3.64 -1.49 15.36
N LEU A 148 -3.25 -0.24 15.64
CA LEU A 148 -2.05 0.36 15.07
C LEU A 148 -0.74 -0.28 15.55
N THR A 149 -0.71 -0.81 16.77
CA THR A 149 0.50 -1.40 17.37
C THR A 149 0.52 -2.92 17.35
N SER A 150 -0.50 -3.58 16.79
CA SER A 150 -0.47 -5.02 16.56
C SER A 150 0.76 -5.39 15.71
N PRO A 151 1.69 -6.23 16.19
CA PRO A 151 3.00 -6.40 15.53
C PRO A 151 2.88 -6.86 14.08
N ARG A 152 1.95 -7.77 13.79
CA ARG A 152 1.71 -8.27 12.44
C ARG A 152 1.11 -7.19 11.55
N ILE A 153 0.04 -6.53 12.00
CA ILE A 153 -0.64 -5.47 11.24
C ILE A 153 0.33 -4.31 10.98
N PHE A 154 1.10 -3.93 12.00
CA PHE A 154 2.10 -2.88 11.89
C PHE A 154 3.19 -3.23 10.88
N GLY A 155 3.77 -4.42 10.95
CA GLY A 155 4.78 -4.88 10.00
C GLY A 155 4.22 -4.94 8.58
N ASP A 156 3.10 -5.65 8.38
CA ASP A 156 2.48 -5.84 7.06
C ASP A 156 2.06 -4.51 6.41
N SER A 157 1.77 -3.45 7.19
CA SER A 157 1.39 -2.14 6.68
C SER A 157 2.46 -1.47 5.82
N PHE A 158 3.73 -1.88 5.91
CA PHE A 158 4.84 -1.25 5.20
C PHE A 158 5.19 -1.94 3.88
N TYR A 159 5.01 -3.26 3.77
CA TYR A 159 5.50 -3.99 2.60
C TYR A 159 4.54 -5.06 2.06
N ASN A 160 3.52 -5.46 2.83
CA ASN A 160 2.63 -6.55 2.43
C ASN A 160 1.27 -6.02 2.00
N ASN A 161 0.96 -6.17 0.72
CA ASN A 161 -0.30 -5.74 0.10
C ASN A 161 -1.36 -6.85 0.00
N LYS A 162 -1.17 -7.95 0.73
CA LYS A 162 -2.10 -9.10 0.75
C LYS A 162 -3.21 -8.92 1.77
#